data_75147466f7e19343d7071957b7fbe603
#
_entry.id   75147466f7e19343d7071957b7fbe603
#
_cell.length_a   1.000
_cell.length_b   1.000
_cell.length_c   1.000
_cell.angle_alpha   90.00
_cell.angle_beta   90.00
_cell.angle_gamma   90.00
#
_symmetry.space_group_name_H-M   'P 1'
#
loop_
_entity.id
_entity.type
_entity.pdbx_description
1 polymer ?
#
loop_
_entity_poly.entity_id
_entity_poly.type
_entity_poly.pdbx_seq_one_letter_code
_entity_poly.pdbx_strand_id
1 'polypeptide(L)'
;GAVEIREDGSFIYTPKKNKVGVDSFTFTATDPAGKVSREATVTITILKPTDAVQYTDTAGKECQFSAEWMRHTGIFAGENLAGNPCFGPEKEVTRGEFTSMLVRALDIEPEQELVLTGYTDEIPEWLQPYLPAAVRSGLTAGLPEQEVFGADTPITGAEAAVMLQNVLDLTVSPLEDSETSASEENTVPV
;
A
#
# COMPACT_ATOMS: atom_id res chain seq x y z
N GLY A 1 -9.59 -23.06 0.07
CA GLY A 1 -8.52 -23.23 1.05
C GLY A 1 -9.04 -23.46 2.45
N ALA A 2 -8.15 -23.47 3.42
CA ALA A 2 -8.46 -23.46 4.84
C ALA A 2 -7.92 -22.15 5.44
N VAL A 3 -8.68 -21.56 6.37
CA VAL A 3 -8.29 -20.35 7.09
C VAL A 3 -8.22 -20.71 8.59
N GLU A 4 -7.13 -20.31 9.22
CA GLU A 4 -6.95 -20.39 10.66
C GLU A 4 -6.76 -18.95 11.18
N ILE A 5 -7.67 -18.49 12.03
CA ILE A 5 -7.64 -17.15 12.62
C ILE A 5 -7.04 -17.26 14.03
N ARG A 6 -6.09 -16.39 14.36
CA ARG A 6 -5.45 -16.30 15.66
C ARG A 6 -6.14 -15.24 16.54
N GLU A 7 -5.87 -15.30 17.85
CA GLU A 7 -6.44 -14.39 18.85
C GLU A 7 -6.03 -12.92 18.62
N ASP A 8 -4.87 -12.68 18.02
CA ASP A 8 -4.38 -11.34 17.66
C ASP A 8 -5.01 -10.75 16.38
N GLY A 9 -5.95 -11.49 15.76
CA GLY A 9 -6.61 -11.09 14.51
C GLY A 9 -5.81 -11.44 13.25
N SER A 10 -4.61 -11.97 13.37
CA SER A 10 -3.88 -12.50 12.22
C SER A 10 -4.51 -13.81 11.72
N PHE A 11 -4.27 -14.14 10.45
CA PHE A 11 -4.77 -15.42 9.91
C PHE A 11 -3.69 -16.13 9.08
N ILE A 12 -3.83 -17.45 9.02
CA ILE A 12 -3.07 -18.31 8.09
C ILE A 12 -4.05 -18.87 7.08
N TYR A 13 -3.75 -18.67 5.81
CA TYR A 13 -4.49 -19.30 4.72
C TYR A 13 -3.67 -20.43 4.11
N THR A 14 -4.25 -21.61 4.02
CA THR A 14 -3.65 -22.78 3.36
C THR A 14 -4.45 -23.11 2.10
N PRO A 15 -3.89 -22.90 0.90
CA PRO A 15 -4.58 -23.24 -0.33
C PRO A 15 -4.76 -24.76 -0.47
N LYS A 16 -5.80 -25.17 -1.19
CA LYS A 16 -5.94 -26.58 -1.60
C LYS A 16 -4.80 -26.93 -2.57
N LYS A 17 -4.26 -28.14 -2.42
CA LYS A 17 -3.18 -28.64 -3.28
C LYS A 17 -3.54 -28.47 -4.78
N ASN A 18 -2.62 -27.93 -5.56
CA ASN A 18 -2.77 -27.67 -7.00
C ASN A 18 -3.90 -26.68 -7.37
N LYS A 19 -4.40 -25.90 -6.42
CA LYS A 19 -5.36 -24.83 -6.68
C LYS A 19 -4.61 -23.58 -7.11
N VAL A 20 -5.07 -22.94 -8.19
CA VAL A 20 -4.64 -21.62 -8.66
C VAL A 20 -5.88 -20.76 -8.92
N GLY A 21 -5.69 -19.45 -9.04
CA GLY A 21 -6.76 -18.50 -9.27
C GLY A 21 -7.19 -17.79 -8.00
N VAL A 22 -8.42 -17.30 -7.96
CA VAL A 22 -8.94 -16.51 -6.85
C VAL A 22 -9.69 -17.40 -5.86
N ASP A 23 -9.44 -17.20 -4.59
CA ASP A 23 -10.23 -17.73 -3.46
C ASP A 23 -10.61 -16.58 -2.54
N SER A 24 -11.62 -16.75 -1.68
CA SER A 24 -12.03 -15.73 -0.75
C SER A 24 -12.66 -16.33 0.50
N PHE A 25 -12.61 -15.55 1.60
CA PHE A 25 -13.38 -15.83 2.80
C PHE A 25 -13.89 -14.53 3.39
N THR A 26 -14.93 -14.63 4.23
CA THR A 26 -15.49 -13.48 4.94
C THR A 26 -15.26 -13.59 6.43
N PHE A 27 -15.22 -12.46 7.11
CA PHE A 27 -15.09 -12.39 8.57
C PHE A 27 -15.88 -11.22 9.14
N THR A 28 -16.17 -11.29 10.43
CA THR A 28 -16.71 -10.19 11.24
C THR A 28 -15.79 -9.98 12.45
N ALA A 29 -15.73 -8.76 12.96
CA ALA A 29 -15.06 -8.45 14.22
C ALA A 29 -16.09 -8.15 15.29
N THR A 30 -15.81 -8.58 16.54
CA THR A 30 -16.67 -8.30 17.69
C THR A 30 -15.88 -7.46 18.70
N ASP A 31 -16.45 -6.35 19.14
CA ASP A 31 -15.83 -5.51 20.15
C ASP A 31 -16.03 -6.10 21.57
N PRO A 32 -15.33 -5.56 22.58
CA PRO A 32 -15.47 -6.03 23.96
C PRO A 32 -16.88 -5.88 24.55
N ALA A 33 -17.73 -5.02 23.95
CA ALA A 33 -19.12 -4.84 24.34
C ALA A 33 -20.07 -5.83 23.62
N GLY A 34 -19.55 -6.72 22.78
CA GLY A 34 -20.29 -7.72 22.05
C GLY A 34 -20.95 -7.22 20.74
N LYS A 35 -20.62 -6.01 20.29
CA LYS A 35 -21.13 -5.49 19.02
C LYS A 35 -20.35 -6.08 17.86
N VAL A 36 -21.06 -6.63 16.89
CA VAL A 36 -20.47 -7.29 15.71
C VAL A 36 -20.42 -6.31 14.54
N SER A 37 -19.28 -6.28 13.81
CA SER A 37 -19.11 -5.49 12.60
C SER A 37 -19.95 -6.02 11.43
N ARG A 38 -20.01 -5.25 10.34
CA ARG A 38 -20.41 -5.80 9.05
C ARG A 38 -19.43 -6.88 8.60
N GLU A 39 -19.92 -7.78 7.76
CA GLU A 39 -19.08 -8.77 7.11
C GLU A 39 -18.09 -8.11 6.16
N ALA A 40 -16.82 -8.49 6.26
CA ALA A 40 -15.76 -8.06 5.36
C ALA A 40 -15.21 -9.28 4.59
N THR A 41 -14.80 -9.06 3.35
CA THR A 41 -14.29 -10.12 2.47
C THR A 41 -12.80 -9.99 2.28
N VAL A 42 -12.06 -11.08 2.49
CA VAL A 42 -10.65 -11.23 2.08
C VAL A 42 -10.61 -11.99 0.78
N THR A 43 -9.97 -11.41 -0.23
CA THR A 43 -9.73 -12.04 -1.52
C THR A 43 -8.27 -12.46 -1.61
N ILE A 44 -8.01 -13.71 -2.00
CA ILE A 44 -6.69 -14.31 -2.09
C ILE A 44 -6.44 -14.75 -3.53
N THR A 45 -5.36 -14.28 -4.14
CA THR A 45 -4.92 -14.72 -5.45
C THR A 45 -3.81 -15.76 -5.30
N ILE A 46 -4.07 -16.98 -5.81
CA ILE A 46 -3.14 -18.09 -5.79
C ILE A 46 -2.50 -18.18 -7.17
N LEU A 47 -1.21 -17.85 -7.25
CA LEU A 47 -0.45 -17.83 -8.50
C LEU A 47 0.05 -19.22 -8.88
N LYS A 48 0.24 -19.47 -10.19
CA LYS A 48 1.00 -20.62 -10.64
C LYS A 48 2.48 -20.42 -10.34
N PRO A 49 3.19 -21.45 -9.87
CA PRO A 49 4.64 -21.36 -9.66
C PRO A 49 5.43 -20.98 -10.92
N THR A 50 4.93 -21.37 -12.11
CA THR A 50 5.55 -21.07 -13.41
C THR A 50 5.41 -19.61 -13.83
N ASP A 51 4.46 -18.88 -13.25
CA ASP A 51 4.20 -17.46 -13.54
C ASP A 51 4.96 -16.55 -12.55
N ALA A 52 5.52 -17.12 -11.50
CA ALA A 52 6.31 -16.40 -10.52
C ALA A 52 7.75 -16.23 -11.01
N VAL A 53 8.21 -14.99 -11.09
CA VAL A 53 9.62 -14.72 -11.31
C VAL A 53 10.36 -14.94 -10.02
N GLN A 54 11.23 -15.94 -10.00
CA GLN A 54 12.08 -16.18 -8.85
C GLN A 54 13.25 -15.20 -8.84
N TYR A 55 13.38 -14.46 -7.76
CA TYR A 55 14.56 -13.65 -7.50
C TYR A 55 15.64 -14.49 -6.86
N THR A 56 16.88 -14.32 -7.31
CA THR A 56 18.02 -15.12 -6.81
C THR A 56 18.40 -14.78 -5.37
N ASP A 57 18.06 -13.57 -4.93
CA ASP A 57 18.45 -13.02 -3.62
C ASP A 57 17.34 -13.12 -2.54
N THR A 58 16.15 -13.61 -2.90
CA THR A 58 15.04 -13.81 -1.95
C THR A 58 14.70 -15.28 -1.69
N ALA A 59 15.32 -16.20 -2.43
CA ALA A 59 15.02 -17.62 -2.32
C ALA A 59 15.14 -18.14 -0.88
N GLY A 60 14.05 -18.67 -0.32
CA GLY A 60 13.97 -19.17 1.04
C GLY A 60 13.92 -18.09 2.15
N LYS A 61 13.90 -16.81 1.81
CA LYS A 61 13.68 -15.71 2.77
C LYS A 61 12.20 -15.43 3.00
N GLU A 62 11.86 -14.83 4.12
CA GLU A 62 10.48 -14.45 4.46
C GLU A 62 9.85 -13.49 3.43
N CYS A 63 10.66 -12.61 2.83
CA CYS A 63 10.22 -11.67 1.81
C CYS A 63 9.98 -12.28 0.43
N GLN A 64 10.31 -13.55 0.19
CA GLN A 64 10.24 -14.17 -1.14
C GLN A 64 8.86 -13.99 -1.79
N PHE A 65 7.79 -14.37 -1.08
CA PHE A 65 6.43 -14.27 -1.61
C PHE A 65 6.05 -12.81 -1.93
N SER A 66 6.35 -11.89 -1.02
CA SER A 66 6.02 -10.47 -1.21
C SER A 66 6.77 -9.87 -2.41
N ALA A 67 8.05 -10.24 -2.59
CA ALA A 67 8.85 -9.78 -3.71
C ALA A 67 8.31 -10.29 -5.06
N GLU A 68 7.99 -11.58 -5.15
CA GLU A 68 7.38 -12.19 -6.34
C GLU A 68 6.02 -11.58 -6.64
N TRP A 69 5.21 -11.31 -5.61
CA TRP A 69 3.90 -10.70 -5.73
C TRP A 69 3.98 -9.25 -6.24
N MET A 70 4.89 -8.44 -5.69
CA MET A 70 5.10 -7.06 -6.13
C MET A 70 5.49 -6.99 -7.61
N ARG A 71 6.30 -7.93 -8.07
CA ARG A 71 6.64 -8.03 -9.50
C ARG A 71 5.43 -8.45 -10.34
N HIS A 72 4.69 -9.46 -9.91
CA HIS A 72 3.51 -9.96 -10.62
C HIS A 72 2.45 -8.88 -10.80
N THR A 73 2.25 -8.06 -9.78
CA THR A 73 1.29 -6.95 -9.80
C THR A 73 1.83 -5.68 -10.48
N GLY A 74 3.10 -5.68 -10.88
CA GLY A 74 3.72 -4.52 -11.54
C GLY A 74 4.10 -3.39 -10.59
N ILE A 75 3.95 -3.58 -9.27
CA ILE A 75 4.28 -2.55 -8.27
C ILE A 75 5.79 -2.30 -8.25
N PHE A 76 6.60 -3.38 -8.24
CA PHE A 76 8.05 -3.27 -8.24
C PHE A 76 8.67 -4.48 -8.96
N ALA A 77 9.55 -4.21 -9.92
CA ALA A 77 10.14 -5.25 -10.75
C ALA A 77 11.49 -5.77 -10.27
N GLY A 78 12.11 -5.11 -9.29
CA GLY A 78 13.50 -5.37 -8.90
C GLY A 78 14.49 -4.96 -9.99
N GLU A 79 15.72 -5.45 -9.87
CA GLU A 79 16.82 -5.18 -10.79
C GLU A 79 17.28 -6.45 -11.49
N ASN A 80 17.95 -6.30 -12.64
CA ASN A 80 18.63 -7.40 -13.30
C ASN A 80 20.13 -7.21 -13.15
N LEU A 81 20.77 -8.02 -12.33
CA LEU A 81 22.20 -7.97 -12.09
C LEU A 81 22.89 -9.12 -12.83
N ALA A 82 23.62 -8.80 -13.87
CA ALA A 82 24.33 -9.77 -14.71
C ALA A 82 23.45 -10.94 -15.22
N GLY A 83 22.22 -10.64 -15.62
CA GLY A 83 21.26 -11.63 -16.13
C GLY A 83 20.41 -12.31 -15.04
N ASN A 84 20.66 -12.03 -13.77
CA ASN A 84 19.88 -12.58 -12.66
C ASN A 84 18.87 -11.56 -12.14
N PRO A 85 17.59 -11.91 -12.03
CA PRO A 85 16.62 -11.06 -11.38
C PRO A 85 16.90 -11.01 -9.87
N CYS A 86 17.01 -9.79 -9.33
CA CYS A 86 17.25 -9.51 -7.92
C CYS A 86 16.20 -8.53 -7.41
N PHE A 87 15.73 -8.78 -6.19
CA PHE A 87 14.77 -7.89 -5.52
C PHE A 87 15.47 -6.80 -4.71
N GLY A 88 16.62 -7.12 -4.11
CA GLY A 88 17.38 -6.23 -3.25
C GLY A 88 16.77 -6.05 -1.87
N PRO A 89 16.44 -7.12 -1.10
CA PRO A 89 15.70 -6.99 0.15
C PRO A 89 16.42 -6.20 1.25
N GLU A 90 17.75 -6.05 1.11
CA GLU A 90 18.58 -5.28 2.05
C GLU A 90 18.92 -3.87 1.52
N LYS A 91 18.43 -3.53 0.32
CA LYS A 91 18.67 -2.22 -0.28
C LYS A 91 17.72 -1.19 0.33
N GLU A 92 18.25 -0.02 0.65
CA GLU A 92 17.43 1.11 1.05
C GLU A 92 16.51 1.52 -0.12
N VAL A 93 15.24 1.76 0.21
CA VAL A 93 14.25 2.25 -0.76
C VAL A 93 14.38 3.76 -0.86
N THR A 94 14.49 4.28 -2.08
CA THR A 94 14.53 5.73 -2.30
C THR A 94 13.12 6.34 -2.25
N ARG A 95 13.06 7.66 -2.05
CA ARG A 95 11.79 8.40 -2.04
C ARG A 95 11.06 8.28 -3.38
N GLY A 96 11.80 8.34 -4.48
CA GLY A 96 11.25 8.12 -5.81
C GLY A 96 10.71 6.72 -6.03
N GLU A 97 11.47 5.68 -5.64
CA GLU A 97 11.02 4.29 -5.73
C GLU A 97 9.74 4.08 -4.93
N PHE A 98 9.70 4.54 -3.67
CA PHE A 98 8.52 4.40 -2.82
C PHE A 98 7.29 5.11 -3.40
N THR A 99 7.48 6.33 -3.92
CA THR A 99 6.41 7.08 -4.59
C THR A 99 5.86 6.33 -5.79
N SER A 100 6.72 5.82 -6.67
CA SER A 100 6.29 5.06 -7.85
C SER A 100 5.57 3.76 -7.47
N MET A 101 6.03 3.09 -6.41
CA MET A 101 5.35 1.89 -5.88
C MET A 101 3.94 2.20 -5.37
N LEU A 102 3.74 3.31 -4.65
CA LEU A 102 2.41 3.70 -4.17
C LEU A 102 1.46 4.04 -5.31
N VAL A 103 1.91 4.81 -6.31
CA VAL A 103 1.10 5.16 -7.49
C VAL A 103 0.63 3.89 -8.20
N ARG A 104 1.53 2.91 -8.39
CA ARG A 104 1.19 1.64 -9.03
C ARG A 104 0.30 0.76 -8.15
N ALA A 105 0.54 0.71 -6.84
CA ALA A 105 -0.24 -0.09 -5.90
C ALA A 105 -1.70 0.39 -5.79
N LEU A 106 -1.92 1.70 -5.98
CA LEU A 106 -3.23 2.33 -5.95
C LEU A 106 -3.91 2.40 -7.33
N ASP A 107 -3.26 1.87 -8.37
CA ASP A 107 -3.73 1.94 -9.76
C ASP A 107 -4.03 3.38 -10.22
N ILE A 108 -3.21 4.34 -9.73
CA ILE A 108 -3.33 5.73 -10.13
C ILE A 108 -2.70 5.87 -11.52
N GLU A 109 -3.46 6.45 -12.46
CA GLU A 109 -3.00 6.67 -13.84
C GLU A 109 -1.78 7.59 -13.87
N PRO A 110 -0.62 7.13 -14.39
CA PRO A 110 0.57 7.95 -14.54
C PRO A 110 0.36 9.08 -15.57
N GLU A 111 1.07 10.18 -15.41
CA GLU A 111 1.00 11.28 -16.37
C GLU A 111 1.68 10.91 -17.69
N GLN A 112 1.00 11.25 -18.81
CA GLN A 112 1.51 11.00 -20.16
C GLN A 112 2.36 12.15 -20.68
N GLU A 113 2.20 13.34 -20.12
CA GLU A 113 2.90 14.56 -20.51
C GLU A 113 3.76 15.07 -19.35
N LEU A 114 4.75 15.90 -19.69
CA LEU A 114 5.63 16.50 -18.69
C LEU A 114 4.84 17.55 -17.89
N VAL A 115 4.56 17.26 -16.62
CA VAL A 115 3.84 18.15 -15.72
C VAL A 115 4.78 18.70 -14.65
N LEU A 116 4.67 20.00 -14.38
CA LEU A 116 5.44 20.63 -13.31
C LEU A 116 4.92 20.21 -11.94
N THR A 117 5.82 19.69 -11.11
CA THR A 117 5.51 19.19 -9.77
C THR A 117 5.68 20.23 -8.67
N GLY A 118 6.29 21.39 -8.99
CA GLY A 118 6.67 22.41 -8.02
C GLY A 118 8.06 22.20 -7.38
N TYR A 119 8.70 21.06 -7.62
CA TYR A 119 10.07 20.81 -7.20
C TYR A 119 11.07 21.42 -8.18
N THR A 120 12.24 21.83 -7.68
CA THR A 120 13.27 22.54 -8.44
C THR A 120 14.39 21.65 -8.93
N ASP A 121 14.53 20.45 -8.38
CA ASP A 121 15.51 19.46 -8.79
C ASP A 121 15.10 18.74 -10.09
N GLU A 122 16.10 18.18 -10.76
CA GLU A 122 15.87 17.36 -11.94
C GLU A 122 15.25 16.03 -11.52
N ILE A 123 14.02 15.78 -11.98
CA ILE A 123 13.32 14.54 -11.73
C ILE A 123 13.77 13.49 -12.75
N PRO A 124 14.26 12.32 -12.28
CA PRO A 124 14.68 11.24 -13.17
C PRO A 124 13.58 10.85 -14.17
N GLU A 125 13.95 10.54 -15.40
CA GLU A 125 13.02 10.23 -16.49
C GLU A 125 12.02 9.14 -16.12
N TRP A 126 12.48 8.10 -15.43
CA TRP A 126 11.64 6.98 -14.98
C TRP A 126 10.56 7.39 -13.95
N LEU A 127 10.78 8.49 -13.21
CA LEU A 127 9.86 8.98 -12.17
C LEU A 127 8.91 10.06 -12.72
N GLN A 128 9.24 10.68 -13.84
CA GLN A 128 8.43 11.78 -14.43
C GLN A 128 6.95 11.44 -14.62
N PRO A 129 6.53 10.21 -14.96
CA PRO A 129 5.11 9.87 -15.04
C PRO A 129 4.43 9.72 -13.67
N TYR A 130 5.18 9.33 -12.65
CA TYR A 130 4.63 8.93 -11.35
C TYR A 130 4.57 10.08 -10.35
N LEU A 131 5.60 10.93 -10.29
CA LEU A 131 5.66 12.00 -9.29
C LEU A 131 4.53 13.03 -9.45
N PRO A 132 4.20 13.54 -10.66
CA PRO A 132 3.05 14.42 -10.82
C PRO A 132 1.72 13.76 -10.45
N ALA A 133 1.56 12.48 -10.78
CA ALA A 133 0.38 11.70 -10.39
C ALA A 133 0.25 11.58 -8.87
N ALA A 134 1.36 11.34 -8.16
CA ALA A 134 1.42 11.31 -6.71
C ALA A 134 1.08 12.67 -6.07
N VAL A 135 1.63 13.76 -6.62
CA VAL A 135 1.33 15.13 -6.16
C VAL A 135 -0.14 15.45 -6.34
N ARG A 136 -0.68 15.21 -7.53
CA ARG A 136 -2.10 15.44 -7.84
C ARG A 136 -3.04 14.64 -6.93
N SER A 137 -2.68 13.42 -6.61
CA SER A 137 -3.47 12.54 -5.73
C SER A 137 -3.26 12.83 -4.24
N GLY A 138 -2.43 13.80 -3.88
CA GLY A 138 -2.16 14.14 -2.49
C GLY A 138 -1.24 13.16 -1.74
N LEU A 139 -0.65 12.17 -2.41
CA LEU A 139 0.23 11.18 -1.77
C LEU A 139 1.46 11.81 -1.12
N THR A 140 1.94 12.93 -1.65
CA THR A 140 3.10 13.67 -1.13
C THR A 140 2.74 14.77 -0.14
N ALA A 141 1.45 14.95 0.17
CA ALA A 141 1.01 15.98 1.10
C ALA A 141 1.60 15.75 2.50
N GLY A 142 2.01 16.83 3.16
CA GLY A 142 2.59 16.76 4.52
C GLY A 142 4.02 16.20 4.57
N LEU A 143 4.65 15.87 3.44
CA LEU A 143 6.09 15.70 3.40
C LEU A 143 6.76 17.05 3.76
N PRO A 144 7.96 17.02 4.38
CA PRO A 144 8.67 18.26 4.67
C PRO A 144 8.73 19.14 3.42
N GLU A 145 8.32 20.41 3.55
CA GLU A 145 8.43 21.38 2.46
C GLU A 145 9.89 21.50 2.06
N GLN A 146 10.23 20.88 0.95
CA GLN A 146 11.55 20.96 0.33
C GLN A 146 11.33 21.46 -1.09
N GLU A 147 12.13 22.43 -1.47
CA GLU A 147 12.20 22.86 -2.87
C GLU A 147 12.68 21.73 -3.79
N VAL A 148 13.30 20.71 -3.18
CA VAL A 148 13.94 19.57 -3.85
C VAL A 148 13.19 18.29 -3.42
N PHE A 149 12.74 17.50 -4.39
CA PHE A 149 12.11 16.21 -4.10
C PHE A 149 13.12 15.18 -3.60
N GLY A 150 14.32 15.14 -4.19
CA GLY A 150 15.38 14.20 -3.83
C GLY A 150 15.02 12.75 -4.16
N ALA A 151 14.72 12.46 -5.41
CA ALA A 151 14.26 11.15 -5.88
C ALA A 151 15.13 9.97 -5.41
N ASP A 152 16.46 10.14 -5.43
CA ASP A 152 17.43 9.12 -5.07
C ASP A 152 17.81 9.11 -3.58
N THR A 153 17.20 9.97 -2.78
CA THR A 153 17.42 10.00 -1.32
C THR A 153 16.65 8.85 -0.67
N PRO A 154 17.29 8.06 0.23
CA PRO A 154 16.57 7.04 0.99
C PRO A 154 15.38 7.65 1.73
N ILE A 155 14.22 7.01 1.61
CA ILE A 155 13.01 7.47 2.30
C ILE A 155 13.14 7.17 3.80
N THR A 156 12.78 8.14 4.64
CA THR A 156 12.74 7.93 6.09
C THR A 156 11.44 7.24 6.50
N GLY A 157 11.46 6.55 7.65
CA GLY A 157 10.26 5.93 8.20
C GLY A 157 9.13 6.94 8.47
N ALA A 158 9.47 8.19 8.84
CA ALA A 158 8.49 9.26 9.05
C ALA A 158 7.82 9.68 7.73
N GLU A 159 8.59 9.88 6.67
CA GLU A 159 8.06 10.21 5.34
C GLU A 159 7.19 9.09 4.78
N ALA A 160 7.65 7.85 4.90
CA ALA A 160 6.86 6.68 4.48
C ALA A 160 5.52 6.60 5.26
N ALA A 161 5.52 6.88 6.56
CA ALA A 161 4.31 6.89 7.37
C ALA A 161 3.33 7.99 6.93
N VAL A 162 3.82 9.19 6.63
CA VAL A 162 2.98 10.29 6.11
C VAL A 162 2.35 9.89 4.77
N MET A 163 3.13 9.35 3.84
CA MET A 163 2.61 8.92 2.54
C MET A 163 1.60 7.77 2.68
N LEU A 164 1.84 6.80 3.58
CA LEU A 164 0.88 5.72 3.85
C LEU A 164 -0.40 6.23 4.52
N GLN A 165 -0.33 7.23 5.39
CA GLN A 165 -1.51 7.89 5.94
C GLN A 165 -2.35 8.52 4.81
N ASN A 166 -1.71 9.23 3.89
CA ASN A 166 -2.40 9.81 2.74
C ASN A 166 -3.11 8.74 1.87
N VAL A 167 -2.50 7.54 1.73
CA VAL A 167 -3.16 6.40 1.08
C VAL A 167 -4.44 6.01 1.81
N LEU A 168 -4.41 5.93 3.14
CA LEU A 168 -5.59 5.58 3.94
C LEU A 168 -6.68 6.64 3.82
N ASP A 169 -6.32 7.92 3.83
CA ASP A 169 -7.25 9.03 3.66
C ASP A 169 -7.93 9.02 2.27
N LEU A 170 -7.21 8.57 1.24
CA LEU A 170 -7.77 8.37 -0.10
C LEU A 170 -8.75 7.18 -0.18
N THR A 171 -8.55 6.17 0.66
CA THR A 171 -9.33 4.91 0.61
C THR A 171 -10.49 4.87 1.61
N VAL A 172 -10.45 5.71 2.65
CA VAL A 172 -11.49 5.80 3.68
C VAL A 172 -12.34 7.03 3.40
N SER A 173 -13.60 6.83 3.06
CA SER A 173 -14.58 7.94 3.04
C SER A 173 -14.61 8.60 4.42
N PRO A 174 -14.68 9.94 4.52
CA PRO A 174 -14.78 10.61 5.80
C PRO A 174 -15.92 10.00 6.61
N LEU A 175 -15.66 9.61 7.85
CA LEU A 175 -16.73 9.34 8.80
C LEU A 175 -17.47 10.66 8.97
N GLU A 176 -18.74 10.71 8.54
CA GLU A 176 -19.58 11.85 8.86
C GLU A 176 -19.59 11.99 10.38
N ASP A 177 -19.03 13.08 10.88
CA ASP A 177 -19.14 13.46 12.28
C ASP A 177 -20.63 13.57 12.57
N SER A 178 -21.16 12.58 13.27
CA SER A 178 -22.50 12.64 13.82
C SER A 178 -22.48 13.73 14.92
N GLU A 179 -22.80 14.95 14.54
CA GLU A 179 -23.06 16.03 15.48
C GLU A 179 -24.08 15.54 16.48
N THR A 180 -23.63 15.24 17.67
CA THR A 180 -24.47 15.04 18.84
C THR A 180 -24.99 16.41 19.26
N SER A 181 -26.13 16.82 18.72
CA SER A 181 -26.88 17.94 19.25
C SER A 181 -27.47 17.55 20.59
N ALA A 182 -26.72 17.76 21.64
CA ALA A 182 -27.29 17.77 22.99
C ALA A 182 -27.95 19.14 23.21
N SER A 183 -29.24 19.21 22.99
CA SER A 183 -30.08 20.29 23.47
C SER A 183 -30.32 20.07 24.96
N GLU A 184 -29.59 20.75 25.80
CA GLU A 184 -29.99 20.98 27.18
C GLU A 184 -31.10 22.04 27.21
N GLU A 185 -32.29 21.61 27.47
CA GLU A 185 -33.34 22.50 27.94
C GLU A 185 -33.84 21.98 29.29
N ASN A 186 -33.20 22.48 30.34
CA ASN A 186 -33.64 22.26 31.71
C ASN A 186 -34.22 23.56 32.25
N THR A 187 -35.52 23.76 32.08
CA THR A 187 -36.28 24.81 32.76
C THR A 187 -37.08 24.18 33.88
N VAL A 188 -36.72 24.46 35.12
CA VAL A 188 -37.50 24.18 36.33
C VAL A 188 -38.37 25.40 36.60
N PRO A 189 -39.71 25.29 36.76
CA PRO A 189 -40.52 26.35 37.30
C PRO A 189 -40.61 26.24 38.82
N VAL A 190 -40.66 27.41 39.45
CA VAL A 190 -40.90 27.70 40.87
C VAL A 190 -42.30 27.25 41.32
#